data_6e93b331345de2a96098a72d125bd666
#
_entry.id   6e93b331345de2a96098a72d125bd666
#
_cell.length_a   1.000
_cell.length_b   1.000
_cell.length_c   1.000
_cell.angle_alpha   90.00
_cell.angle_beta   90.00
_cell.angle_gamma   90.00
#
_symmetry.space_group_name_H-M   'P 1'
#
loop_
_entity.id
_entity.type
_entity.pdbx_description
1 polymer ?
#
loop_
_entity_poly.entity_id
_entity_poly.type
_entity_poly.pdbx_seq_one_letter_code
_entity_poly.pdbx_strand_id
1 'polypeptide(L)'
;ATPPASGGEATAAPGASDAASTPDPAQADSPATADNVLNRIELCIVHRPKYYDWSWPKGKVDPNESHRHAAVREIGEESGLSVELGPYLGDIEYPLSEEGSKQRHTKDRSADTKHIQFWMATPISAIDNLRRTHAFGPVHRADIGEIDEVLWLTPAEIGKKLSHSTDKDILAVFVDRVQEGALDAVPVIIVRHGKAEARKLWKGSDANRPITPRGAAAAYALNRELACFNP
;
A
#
# COMPACT_ATOMS: atom_id res chain seq x y z
N ALA A 1 -62.75 33.04 26.87
CA ALA A 1 -63.55 33.80 25.98
C ALA A 1 -63.21 33.50 24.52
N THR A 2 -64.11 32.82 23.84
CA THR A 2 -64.16 32.49 22.42
C THR A 2 -65.18 33.49 21.78
N PRO A 3 -65.36 33.43 20.47
CA PRO A 3 -64.71 34.02 19.29
C PRO A 3 -65.49 35.18 18.66
N PRO A 4 -65.43 35.56 17.44
CA PRO A 4 -66.11 34.89 16.35
C PRO A 4 -65.41 34.96 14.98
N ALA A 5 -65.90 34.08 14.08
CA ALA A 5 -65.63 33.88 12.67
C ALA A 5 -66.32 34.91 11.73
N SER A 6 -65.80 35.03 10.53
CA SER A 6 -66.44 35.23 9.21
C SER A 6 -65.34 35.41 8.16
N GLY A 7 -65.28 34.79 7.02
CA GLY A 7 -66.34 34.51 6.09
C GLY A 7 -65.94 35.10 4.74
N GLY A 8 -65.95 34.32 3.64
CA GLY A 8 -65.91 34.76 2.26
C GLY A 8 -64.54 34.57 1.55
N GLU A 9 -64.38 34.05 0.46
CA GLU A 9 -65.16 33.57 -0.70
C GLU A 9 -64.16 33.12 -1.75
N ALA A 10 -64.46 32.12 -2.48
CA ALA A 10 -63.64 31.47 -3.51
C ALA A 10 -63.43 32.32 -4.77
N THR A 11 -62.28 32.18 -5.39
CA THR A 11 -62.15 32.31 -6.84
C THR A 11 -61.12 31.32 -7.40
N ALA A 12 -61.52 30.77 -8.50
CA ALA A 12 -61.00 29.61 -9.17
C ALA A 12 -59.61 29.77 -9.81
N ALA A 13 -58.99 28.63 -10.03
CA ALA A 13 -57.76 28.35 -10.78
C ALA A 13 -57.73 28.90 -12.21
N PRO A 14 -56.53 28.95 -12.82
CA PRO A 14 -56.22 27.84 -13.75
C PRO A 14 -54.79 27.32 -13.67
N GLY A 15 -54.71 26.07 -14.09
CA GLY A 15 -53.58 25.19 -14.04
C GLY A 15 -52.32 25.62 -14.78
N ALA A 16 -51.22 25.16 -14.21
CA ALA A 16 -49.99 24.91 -14.95
C ALA A 16 -49.42 23.57 -14.46
N SER A 17 -49.41 22.63 -15.35
CA SER A 17 -48.79 21.36 -15.20
C SER A 17 -47.27 21.51 -15.26
N ASP A 18 -46.60 21.53 -14.11
CA ASP A 18 -45.18 21.25 -14.08
C ASP A 18 -44.99 19.73 -13.91
N ALA A 19 -44.72 19.12 -15.04
CA ALA A 19 -44.21 17.75 -15.12
C ALA A 19 -42.80 17.75 -14.50
N ALA A 20 -42.71 17.27 -13.27
CA ALA A 20 -41.44 16.90 -12.69
C ALA A 20 -40.81 15.84 -13.57
N SER A 21 -39.78 16.23 -14.30
CA SER A 21 -38.92 15.32 -15.03
C SER A 21 -38.25 14.40 -14.04
N THR A 22 -38.67 13.15 -13.98
CA THR A 22 -37.91 12.08 -13.37
C THR A 22 -36.53 12.03 -14.04
N PRO A 23 -35.40 12.04 -13.27
CA PRO A 23 -34.10 11.86 -13.86
C PRO A 23 -34.05 10.49 -14.52
N ASP A 24 -33.59 10.46 -15.76
CA ASP A 24 -33.34 9.29 -16.57
C ASP A 24 -32.36 8.35 -15.84
N PRO A 25 -32.72 7.09 -15.53
CA PRO A 25 -31.79 6.15 -14.88
C PRO A 25 -30.66 5.66 -15.79
N ALA A 26 -30.48 6.25 -16.99
CA ALA A 26 -29.46 5.86 -17.94
C ALA A 26 -28.13 6.65 -17.86
N GLN A 27 -27.93 7.48 -16.82
CA GLN A 27 -26.60 8.01 -16.46
C GLN A 27 -25.99 7.19 -15.32
N ALA A 28 -25.97 5.87 -15.46
CA ALA A 28 -25.04 5.04 -14.72
C ALA A 28 -23.63 5.39 -15.23
N ASP A 29 -22.75 5.80 -14.31
CA ASP A 29 -21.35 6.10 -14.57
C ASP A 29 -20.76 5.07 -15.53
N SER A 30 -20.32 5.53 -16.70
CA SER A 30 -19.47 4.71 -17.56
C SER A 30 -18.26 4.30 -16.73
N PRO A 31 -17.85 3.02 -16.75
CA PRO A 31 -16.68 2.60 -15.99
C PRO A 31 -15.51 3.51 -16.35
N ALA A 32 -14.91 4.12 -15.32
CA ALA A 32 -13.80 5.04 -15.52
C ALA A 32 -12.73 4.30 -16.33
N THR A 33 -12.36 4.84 -17.48
CA THR A 33 -11.27 4.26 -18.26
C THR A 33 -10.01 4.30 -17.41
N ALA A 34 -9.09 3.35 -17.56
CA ALA A 34 -7.84 3.28 -16.80
C ALA A 34 -7.07 4.62 -16.83
N ASP A 35 -7.11 5.34 -17.94
CA ASP A 35 -6.52 6.68 -18.07
C ASP A 35 -7.18 7.72 -17.15
N ASN A 36 -8.49 7.65 -16.95
CA ASN A 36 -9.18 8.53 -16.00
C ASN A 36 -8.78 8.22 -14.55
N VAL A 37 -8.56 6.96 -14.22
CA VAL A 37 -8.10 6.53 -12.89
C VAL A 37 -6.67 7.03 -12.63
N LEU A 38 -5.73 6.85 -13.58
CA LEU A 38 -4.34 7.29 -13.47
C LEU A 38 -4.19 8.80 -13.28
N ASN A 39 -5.13 9.60 -13.78
CA ASN A 39 -5.15 11.06 -13.57
C ASN A 39 -5.71 11.49 -12.21
N ARG A 40 -6.28 10.56 -11.43
CA ARG A 40 -6.93 10.83 -10.14
C ARG A 40 -6.19 10.24 -8.95
N ILE A 41 -5.23 9.38 -9.18
CA ILE A 41 -4.40 8.79 -8.14
C ILE A 41 -3.11 9.59 -7.99
N GLU A 42 -2.63 9.66 -6.78
CA GLU A 42 -1.34 10.23 -6.44
C GLU A 42 -0.47 9.17 -5.77
N LEU A 43 0.80 9.18 -6.10
CA LEU A 43 1.80 8.28 -5.56
C LEU A 43 2.81 9.07 -4.74
N CYS A 44 3.31 8.45 -3.68
CA CYS A 44 4.28 9.04 -2.77
C CYS A 44 5.71 8.82 -3.28
N ILE A 45 6.47 9.89 -3.39
CA ILE A 45 7.93 9.86 -3.61
C ILE A 45 8.65 10.69 -2.56
N VAL A 46 9.92 10.38 -2.33
CA VAL A 46 10.75 11.03 -1.32
C VAL A 46 11.99 11.67 -1.95
N HIS A 47 12.39 12.83 -1.41
CA HIS A 47 13.66 13.46 -1.75
C HIS A 47 14.73 13.05 -0.75
N ARG A 48 15.89 12.63 -1.29
CA ARG A 48 17.06 12.24 -0.51
C ARG A 48 18.17 13.28 -0.66
N PRO A 49 18.32 14.21 0.29
CA PRO A 49 19.26 15.33 0.17
C PRO A 49 20.71 14.87 0.01
N LYS A 50 21.07 13.74 0.63
CA LYS A 50 22.42 13.16 0.51
C LYS A 50 22.80 12.79 -0.92
N TYR A 51 21.83 12.42 -1.76
CA TYR A 51 22.02 11.99 -3.14
C TYR A 51 21.51 13.01 -4.16
N TYR A 52 20.78 14.03 -3.69
CA TYR A 52 20.08 15.03 -4.53
C TYR A 52 19.15 14.36 -5.54
N ASP A 53 18.42 13.36 -5.10
CA ASP A 53 17.55 12.58 -5.97
C ASP A 53 16.14 12.40 -5.41
N TRP A 54 15.21 12.08 -6.32
CA TRP A 54 13.85 11.68 -6.04
C TRP A 54 13.68 10.21 -6.36
N SER A 55 13.16 9.47 -5.41
CA SER A 55 12.97 8.02 -5.57
C SER A 55 11.72 7.53 -4.83
N TRP A 56 11.36 6.27 -5.09
CA TRP A 56 10.40 5.56 -4.27
C TRP A 56 10.94 5.40 -2.84
N PRO A 57 10.05 5.46 -1.82
CA PRO A 57 10.44 5.07 -0.45
C PRO A 57 10.98 3.64 -0.45
N LYS A 58 12.15 3.43 0.13
CA LYS A 58 12.82 2.13 0.19
C LYS A 58 13.98 2.14 1.15
N GLY A 59 14.20 1.02 1.82
CA GLY A 59 15.33 0.88 2.71
C GLY A 59 15.82 -0.56 2.83
N LYS A 60 16.61 -0.83 3.86
CA LYS A 60 17.29 -2.11 4.07
C LYS A 60 16.44 -3.03 4.93
N VAL A 61 16.50 -4.33 4.62
CA VAL A 61 15.94 -5.37 5.45
C VAL A 61 16.78 -5.54 6.70
N ASP A 62 16.16 -5.45 7.87
CA ASP A 62 16.82 -5.68 9.16
C ASP A 62 17.05 -7.18 9.43
N PRO A 63 17.96 -7.53 10.35
CA PRO A 63 18.15 -8.92 10.75
C PRO A 63 16.84 -9.56 11.23
N ASN A 64 16.50 -10.72 10.64
CA ASN A 64 15.26 -11.47 10.91
C ASN A 64 13.95 -10.76 10.49
N GLU A 65 14.04 -9.79 9.63
CA GLU A 65 12.92 -9.13 8.99
C GLU A 65 12.65 -9.73 7.60
N SER A 66 11.40 -9.74 7.16
CA SER A 66 11.07 -10.07 5.76
C SER A 66 11.07 -8.82 4.89
N HIS A 67 11.19 -8.98 3.59
CA HIS A 67 11.12 -7.87 2.64
C HIS A 67 9.78 -7.11 2.72
N ARG A 68 8.66 -7.82 2.95
CA ARG A 68 7.34 -7.18 3.10
C ARG A 68 7.26 -6.34 4.37
N HIS A 69 7.76 -6.88 5.46
CA HIS A 69 7.79 -6.17 6.73
C HIS A 69 8.68 -4.93 6.64
N ALA A 70 9.88 -5.07 6.03
CA ALA A 70 10.78 -3.95 5.74
C ALA A 70 10.08 -2.87 4.88
N ALA A 71 9.36 -3.25 3.83
CA ALA A 71 8.66 -2.31 2.98
C ALA A 71 7.65 -1.45 3.75
N VAL A 72 6.85 -2.07 4.65
CA VAL A 72 5.89 -1.32 5.49
C VAL A 72 6.61 -0.41 6.49
N ARG A 73 7.68 -0.90 7.13
CA ARG A 73 8.48 -0.13 8.09
C ARG A 73 9.15 1.07 7.43
N GLU A 74 9.85 0.86 6.32
CA GLU A 74 10.60 1.91 5.60
C GLU A 74 9.68 3.00 5.07
N ILE A 75 8.50 2.66 4.53
CA ILE A 75 7.50 3.67 4.18
C ILE A 75 7.10 4.49 5.40
N GLY A 76 6.90 3.85 6.55
CA GLY A 76 6.61 4.55 7.80
C GLY A 76 7.73 5.49 8.22
N GLU A 77 8.98 5.06 8.13
CA GLU A 77 10.16 5.85 8.49
C GLU A 77 10.36 7.03 7.53
N GLU A 78 10.35 6.80 6.23
CA GLU A 78 10.66 7.82 5.24
C GLU A 78 9.49 8.80 4.97
N SER A 79 8.24 8.32 4.93
CA SER A 79 7.08 9.17 4.62
C SER A 79 6.18 9.50 5.81
N GLY A 80 6.25 8.72 6.89
CA GLY A 80 5.34 8.81 8.04
C GLY A 80 3.98 8.16 7.82
N LEU A 81 3.83 7.41 6.76
CA LEU A 81 2.58 6.76 6.41
C LEU A 81 2.54 5.35 6.98
N SER A 82 1.39 4.97 7.49
CA SER A 82 1.08 3.57 7.75
C SER A 82 0.35 3.02 6.54
N VAL A 83 0.86 1.92 5.98
CA VAL A 83 0.34 1.35 4.74
C VAL A 83 0.04 -0.13 4.87
N GLU A 84 -0.89 -0.63 4.06
CA GLU A 84 -1.02 -2.04 3.73
C GLU A 84 -0.45 -2.32 2.35
N LEU A 85 0.09 -3.52 2.16
CA LEU A 85 0.65 -3.94 0.88
C LEU A 85 -0.44 -4.48 -0.04
N GLY A 86 -0.38 -4.07 -1.28
CA GLY A 86 -1.14 -4.59 -2.40
C GLY A 86 -0.31 -5.54 -3.28
N PRO A 87 -0.60 -5.59 -4.59
CA PRO A 87 0.11 -6.42 -5.55
C PRO A 87 1.61 -6.16 -5.61
N TYR A 88 2.36 -7.25 -5.81
CA TYR A 88 3.79 -7.18 -6.08
C TYR A 88 4.05 -6.61 -7.47
N LEU A 89 4.94 -5.63 -7.56
CA LEU A 89 5.29 -4.96 -8.82
C LEU A 89 6.49 -5.59 -9.51
N GLY A 90 7.41 -6.12 -8.74
CA GLY A 90 8.65 -6.69 -9.28
C GLY A 90 9.85 -6.37 -8.42
N ASP A 91 11.00 -6.71 -8.93
CA ASP A 91 12.30 -6.49 -8.31
C ASP A 91 13.30 -5.88 -9.30
N ILE A 92 14.27 -5.18 -8.73
CA ILE A 92 15.41 -4.62 -9.44
C ILE A 92 16.66 -5.25 -8.83
N GLU A 93 17.56 -5.69 -9.68
CA GLU A 93 18.84 -6.23 -9.26
C GLU A 93 19.98 -5.53 -10.02
N TYR A 94 20.98 -5.06 -9.30
CA TYR A 94 22.16 -4.46 -9.89
C TYR A 94 23.41 -4.63 -9.01
N PRO A 95 24.61 -4.68 -9.61
CA PRO A 95 25.86 -4.77 -8.86
C PRO A 95 26.07 -3.54 -7.97
N LEU A 96 26.52 -3.72 -6.74
CA LEU A 96 26.85 -2.62 -5.85
C LEU A 96 27.97 -1.70 -6.37
N SER A 97 28.77 -2.18 -7.32
CA SER A 97 29.78 -1.38 -8.04
C SER A 97 29.18 -0.25 -8.87
N GLU A 98 27.89 -0.35 -9.25
CA GLU A 98 27.16 0.65 -10.02
C GLU A 98 26.44 1.69 -9.14
N GLU A 99 26.43 1.48 -7.81
CA GLU A 99 25.83 2.42 -6.87
C GLU A 99 26.75 3.62 -6.63
N GLY A 100 26.55 4.67 -7.39
CA GLY A 100 27.07 6.04 -7.19
C GLY A 100 28.56 6.19 -6.88
N SER A 101 29.33 6.67 -7.83
CA SER A 101 30.78 6.73 -7.93
C SER A 101 31.55 7.59 -6.92
N LYS A 102 31.08 7.80 -5.71
CA LYS A 102 31.83 8.57 -4.68
C LYS A 102 32.23 7.75 -3.46
N GLN A 103 32.31 6.45 -3.56
CA GLN A 103 32.74 5.65 -2.42
C GLN A 103 34.19 5.21 -2.49
N ARG A 104 34.85 5.56 -1.39
CA ARG A 104 36.22 5.23 -1.03
C ARG A 104 36.52 3.75 -1.25
N HIS A 105 37.68 3.50 -1.79
CA HIS A 105 38.37 2.23 -1.88
C HIS A 105 38.35 1.47 -0.54
N THR A 106 37.42 0.54 -0.37
CA THR A 106 37.53 -0.51 0.65
C THR A 106 36.81 -1.73 0.17
N LYS A 107 37.61 -2.75 -0.20
CA LYS A 107 37.26 -4.10 -0.60
C LYS A 107 36.53 -4.25 -1.92
N ASP A 108 36.98 -5.19 -2.69
CA ASP A 108 36.36 -5.67 -3.92
C ASP A 108 34.90 -6.07 -3.66
N ARG A 109 33.95 -5.17 -3.99
CA ARG A 109 32.50 -5.36 -3.91
C ARG A 109 31.90 -5.70 -5.27
N SER A 110 32.73 -6.07 -6.22
CA SER A 110 32.29 -6.38 -7.58
C SER A 110 31.36 -7.62 -7.66
N ALA A 111 31.35 -8.45 -6.62
CA ALA A 111 30.49 -9.61 -6.51
C ALA A 111 29.20 -9.37 -5.69
N ASP A 112 29.08 -8.21 -5.01
CA ASP A 112 27.91 -7.90 -4.22
C ASP A 112 26.80 -7.31 -5.10
N THR A 113 25.62 -7.89 -5.05
CA THR A 113 24.44 -7.45 -5.79
C THR A 113 23.42 -6.85 -4.84
N LYS A 114 22.84 -5.73 -5.22
CA LYS A 114 21.70 -5.13 -4.53
C LYS A 114 20.42 -5.63 -5.18
N HIS A 115 19.53 -6.16 -4.36
CA HIS A 115 18.21 -6.64 -4.75
C HIS A 115 17.14 -5.84 -4.03
N ILE A 116 16.25 -5.21 -4.76
CA ILE A 116 15.17 -4.36 -4.24
C ILE A 116 13.85 -4.89 -4.74
N GLN A 117 12.90 -5.10 -3.84
CA GLN A 117 11.56 -5.57 -4.15
C GLN A 117 10.54 -4.44 -3.96
N PHE A 118 9.53 -4.37 -4.85
CA PHE A 118 8.52 -3.32 -4.86
C PHE A 118 7.11 -3.90 -4.82
N TRP A 119 6.24 -3.23 -4.08
CA TRP A 119 4.81 -3.52 -3.98
C TRP A 119 4.00 -2.26 -4.19
N MET A 120 2.79 -2.40 -4.66
CA MET A 120 1.77 -1.38 -4.45
C MET A 120 1.47 -1.31 -2.95
N ALA A 121 1.11 -0.12 -2.48
CA ALA A 121 0.73 0.07 -1.08
C ALA A 121 -0.33 1.16 -0.97
N THR A 122 -1.24 1.00 -0.02
CA THR A 122 -2.32 1.95 0.25
C THR A 122 -2.22 2.45 1.69
N PRO A 123 -2.32 3.77 1.94
CA PRO A 123 -2.38 4.30 3.28
C PRO A 123 -3.59 3.75 4.05
N ILE A 124 -3.37 3.40 5.31
CA ILE A 124 -4.43 2.93 6.21
C ILE A 124 -4.71 3.94 7.31
N SER A 125 -5.88 3.81 7.94
CA SER A 125 -6.27 4.66 9.05
C SER A 125 -5.38 4.47 10.30
N ALA A 126 -5.31 5.50 11.15
CA ALA A 126 -4.61 5.39 12.44
C ALA A 126 -5.20 4.28 13.33
N ILE A 127 -6.52 4.03 13.23
CA ILE A 127 -7.19 2.96 13.99
C ILE A 127 -6.72 1.59 13.50
N ASP A 128 -6.66 1.39 12.20
CA ASP A 128 -6.19 0.12 11.63
C ASP A 128 -4.71 -0.10 11.95
N ASN A 129 -3.90 0.96 11.88
CA ASN A 129 -2.50 0.87 12.27
C ASN A 129 -2.33 0.49 13.76
N LEU A 130 -3.18 0.97 14.66
CA LEU A 130 -3.16 0.58 16.08
C LEU A 130 -3.41 -0.93 16.27
N ARG A 131 -4.25 -1.55 15.45
CA ARG A 131 -4.56 -2.99 15.53
C ARG A 131 -3.34 -3.87 15.26
N ARG A 132 -2.38 -3.39 14.50
CA ARG A 132 -1.18 -4.14 14.09
C ARG A 132 0.13 -3.65 14.71
N THR A 133 0.09 -2.75 15.70
CA THR A 133 1.30 -2.24 16.39
C THR A 133 2.16 -3.34 16.99
N HIS A 134 1.57 -4.47 17.41
CA HIS A 134 2.31 -5.63 17.90
C HIS A 134 3.24 -6.26 16.85
N ALA A 135 2.98 -6.06 15.56
CA ALA A 135 3.79 -6.62 14.48
C ALA A 135 4.94 -5.69 14.08
N PHE A 136 4.73 -4.38 14.12
CA PHE A 136 5.67 -3.38 13.61
C PHE A 136 6.39 -2.60 14.73
N GLY A 137 5.80 -2.55 15.94
CA GLY A 137 6.34 -1.71 17.01
C GLY A 137 6.26 -0.21 16.67
N PRO A 138 6.99 0.65 17.43
CA PRO A 138 7.10 2.07 17.10
C PRO A 138 7.98 2.25 15.86
N VAL A 139 7.48 3.02 14.91
CA VAL A 139 8.22 3.42 13.71
C VAL A 139 8.87 4.77 13.96
N HIS A 140 10.18 4.86 13.79
CA HIS A 140 10.95 6.09 13.93
C HIS A 140 11.02 6.81 12.58
N ARG A 141 10.78 8.12 12.59
CA ARG A 141 10.92 8.93 11.38
C ARG A 141 12.38 9.01 10.96
N ALA A 142 12.62 8.92 9.66
CA ALA A 142 13.92 9.20 9.08
C ALA A 142 14.39 10.62 9.41
N ASP A 143 15.69 10.80 9.61
CA ASP A 143 16.28 12.11 9.84
C ASP A 143 16.14 13.00 8.60
N ILE A 144 16.06 14.34 8.81
CA ILE A 144 15.99 15.31 7.73
C ILE A 144 17.21 15.27 6.79
N GLY A 145 18.33 14.73 7.24
CA GLY A 145 19.49 14.47 6.42
C GLY A 145 19.38 13.24 5.51
N GLU A 146 18.40 12.38 5.77
CA GLU A 146 18.08 11.21 4.97
C GLU A 146 16.91 11.49 4.02
N ILE A 147 15.79 12.00 4.55
CA ILE A 147 14.61 12.42 3.79
C ILE A 147 14.21 13.83 4.25
N ASP A 148 14.22 14.79 3.36
CA ASP A 148 13.83 16.17 3.67
C ASP A 148 12.50 16.59 3.04
N GLU A 149 12.04 15.90 2.01
CA GLU A 149 10.78 16.21 1.34
C GLU A 149 10.03 14.95 0.90
N VAL A 150 8.71 15.00 1.04
CA VAL A 150 7.77 13.95 0.61
C VAL A 150 6.72 14.60 -0.29
N LEU A 151 6.54 14.06 -1.50
CA LEU A 151 5.56 14.57 -2.45
C LEU A 151 4.54 13.51 -2.85
N TRP A 152 3.34 13.99 -3.12
CA TRP A 152 2.25 13.23 -3.72
C TRP A 152 1.97 13.80 -5.10
N LEU A 153 2.14 13.01 -6.12
CA LEU A 153 2.04 13.42 -7.51
C LEU A 153 1.34 12.35 -8.35
N THR A 154 0.72 12.77 -9.43
CA THR A 154 0.17 11.84 -10.42
C THR A 154 1.28 11.03 -11.10
N PRO A 155 0.98 9.83 -11.64
CA PRO A 155 1.97 9.03 -12.38
C PRO A 155 2.70 9.80 -13.48
N ALA A 156 1.99 10.68 -14.19
CA ALA A 156 2.58 11.50 -15.27
C ALA A 156 3.58 12.54 -14.76
N GLU A 157 3.34 13.13 -13.58
CA GLU A 157 4.25 14.08 -12.92
C GLU A 157 5.45 13.36 -12.33
N ILE A 158 5.24 12.21 -11.68
CA ILE A 158 6.29 11.36 -11.12
C ILE A 158 7.28 10.91 -12.18
N GLY A 159 6.80 10.51 -13.36
CA GLY A 159 7.66 10.11 -14.47
C GLY A 159 8.66 11.19 -14.89
N LYS A 160 8.33 12.48 -14.66
CA LYS A 160 9.23 13.62 -14.90
C LYS A 160 10.15 13.91 -13.71
N LYS A 161 9.72 13.56 -12.49
CA LYS A 161 10.40 13.91 -11.23
C LYS A 161 11.40 12.85 -10.79
N LEU A 162 11.12 11.56 -10.98
CA LEU A 162 12.01 10.46 -10.62
C LEU A 162 13.39 10.60 -11.27
N SER A 163 14.43 10.46 -10.48
CA SER A 163 15.82 10.68 -10.89
C SER A 163 16.45 9.49 -11.61
N HIS A 164 16.01 8.26 -11.30
CA HIS A 164 16.60 7.04 -11.83
C HIS A 164 15.69 6.33 -12.85
N SER A 165 16.30 5.78 -13.91
CA SER A 165 15.58 5.01 -14.93
C SER A 165 14.90 3.79 -14.34
N THR A 166 15.57 3.08 -13.43
CA THR A 166 15.04 1.90 -12.74
C THR A 166 13.78 2.21 -11.93
N ASP A 167 13.71 3.39 -11.29
CA ASP A 167 12.50 3.82 -10.57
C ASP A 167 11.37 4.14 -11.56
N LYS A 168 11.68 4.62 -12.78
CA LYS A 168 10.71 4.84 -13.86
C LYS A 168 10.22 3.54 -14.47
N ASP A 169 11.06 2.50 -14.52
CA ASP A 169 10.65 1.17 -14.96
C ASP A 169 9.60 0.59 -14.00
N ILE A 170 9.76 0.76 -12.70
CA ILE A 170 8.74 0.38 -11.70
C ILE A 170 7.46 1.20 -11.86
N LEU A 171 7.55 2.49 -12.18
CA LEU A 171 6.36 3.30 -12.51
C LEU A 171 5.61 2.73 -13.71
N ALA A 172 6.31 2.31 -14.76
CA ALA A 172 5.66 1.69 -15.92
C ALA A 172 4.93 0.41 -15.53
N VAL A 173 5.57 -0.47 -14.75
CA VAL A 173 4.91 -1.68 -14.23
C VAL A 173 3.68 -1.33 -13.38
N PHE A 174 3.75 -0.29 -12.54
CA PHE A 174 2.60 0.18 -11.76
C PHE A 174 1.44 0.60 -12.67
N VAL A 175 1.72 1.38 -13.71
CA VAL A 175 0.71 1.83 -14.69
C VAL A 175 0.05 0.63 -15.39
N ASP A 176 0.84 -0.33 -15.85
CA ASP A 176 0.34 -1.56 -16.46
C ASP A 176 -0.57 -2.34 -15.51
N ARG A 177 -0.18 -2.48 -14.24
CA ARG A 177 -1.00 -3.14 -13.21
C ARG A 177 -2.32 -2.42 -12.94
N VAL A 178 -2.31 -1.09 -12.91
CA VAL A 178 -3.55 -0.31 -12.78
C VAL A 178 -4.47 -0.55 -13.98
N GLN A 179 -3.93 -0.59 -15.20
CA GLN A 179 -4.69 -0.90 -16.42
C GLN A 179 -5.27 -2.33 -16.41
N GLU A 180 -4.58 -3.27 -15.76
CA GLU A 180 -5.04 -4.65 -15.52
C GLU A 180 -6.08 -4.75 -14.37
N GLY A 181 -6.42 -3.66 -13.69
CA GLY A 181 -7.41 -3.63 -12.60
C GLY A 181 -6.83 -3.91 -11.21
N ALA A 182 -5.53 -3.74 -11.01
CA ALA A 182 -4.86 -4.06 -9.75
C ALA A 182 -5.33 -3.22 -8.55
N LEU A 183 -5.95 -2.05 -8.79
CA LEU A 183 -6.51 -1.21 -7.71
C LEU A 183 -7.73 -1.87 -7.04
N ASP A 184 -8.44 -2.73 -7.76
CA ASP A 184 -9.60 -3.47 -7.25
C ASP A 184 -9.21 -4.89 -6.78
N ALA A 185 -7.91 -5.20 -6.74
CA ALA A 185 -7.42 -6.50 -6.33
C ALA A 185 -7.65 -6.73 -4.83
N VAL A 186 -8.22 -7.88 -4.51
CA VAL A 186 -8.44 -8.33 -3.13
C VAL A 186 -7.38 -9.36 -2.77
N PRO A 187 -6.66 -9.22 -1.65
CA PRO A 187 -5.66 -10.20 -1.24
C PRO A 187 -6.34 -11.51 -0.85
N VAL A 188 -5.91 -12.62 -1.44
CA VAL A 188 -6.31 -13.97 -1.05
C VAL A 188 -5.16 -14.63 -0.31
N ILE A 189 -5.34 -14.88 0.99
CA ILE A 189 -4.31 -15.42 1.85
C ILE A 189 -4.61 -16.90 2.13
N ILE A 190 -3.71 -17.78 1.68
CA ILE A 190 -3.79 -19.21 1.92
C ILE A 190 -2.78 -19.60 2.99
N VAL A 191 -3.28 -20.02 4.15
CA VAL A 191 -2.46 -20.40 5.29
C VAL A 191 -2.45 -21.91 5.48
N ARG A 192 -1.25 -22.47 5.66
CA ARG A 192 -1.06 -23.87 6.03
C ARG A 192 -0.60 -23.96 7.49
N HIS A 193 -1.02 -25.01 8.19
CA HIS A 193 -0.57 -25.29 9.57
C HIS A 193 0.96 -25.34 9.69
N GLY A 194 1.49 -24.95 10.87
CA GLY A 194 2.90 -25.09 11.22
C GLY A 194 3.34 -26.56 11.29
N LYS A 195 4.65 -26.80 11.24
CA LYS A 195 5.21 -28.14 11.36
C LYS A 195 4.87 -28.76 12.71
N ALA A 196 4.13 -29.86 12.70
CA ALA A 196 3.84 -30.67 13.88
C ALA A 196 4.83 -31.84 14.02
N GLU A 197 4.84 -32.47 15.17
CA GLU A 197 5.61 -33.70 15.44
C GLU A 197 5.31 -34.77 14.38
N ALA A 198 6.30 -35.61 14.07
CA ALA A 198 6.15 -36.63 13.05
C ALA A 198 5.02 -37.63 13.42
N ARG A 199 4.09 -37.88 12.52
CA ARG A 199 2.93 -38.77 12.74
C ARG A 199 3.35 -40.14 13.30
N LYS A 200 4.46 -40.68 12.83
CA LYS A 200 4.99 -41.98 13.29
C LYS A 200 5.48 -42.00 14.75
N LEU A 201 5.78 -40.84 15.33
CA LEU A 201 6.24 -40.70 16.72
C LEU A 201 5.09 -40.35 17.66
N TRP A 202 3.93 -39.93 17.13
CA TRP A 202 2.78 -39.53 17.91
C TRP A 202 1.73 -40.64 18.00
N LYS A 203 1.40 -41.05 19.24
CA LYS A 203 0.45 -42.16 19.48
C LYS A 203 -0.98 -41.68 19.79
N GLY A 204 -1.21 -40.38 19.98
CA GLY A 204 -2.52 -39.80 20.21
C GLY A 204 -3.32 -39.51 18.95
N SER A 205 -4.49 -38.87 19.10
CA SER A 205 -5.28 -38.39 17.98
C SER A 205 -4.50 -37.32 17.22
N ASP A 206 -4.73 -37.18 15.91
CA ASP A 206 -4.01 -36.23 15.08
C ASP A 206 -4.35 -34.77 15.45
N ALA A 207 -5.57 -34.52 15.93
CA ALA A 207 -5.99 -33.21 16.41
C ALA A 207 -5.18 -32.68 17.60
N ASN A 208 -4.63 -33.59 18.42
CA ASN A 208 -3.85 -33.24 19.61
C ASN A 208 -2.33 -33.33 19.36
N ARG A 209 -1.89 -33.55 18.13
CA ARG A 209 -0.48 -33.64 17.80
C ARG A 209 0.21 -32.29 17.97
N PRO A 210 1.23 -32.19 18.83
CA PRO A 210 1.86 -30.93 19.15
C PRO A 210 2.63 -30.34 17.97
N ILE A 211 2.67 -29.02 17.92
CA ILE A 211 3.51 -28.27 16.98
C ILE A 211 4.95 -28.32 17.47
N THR A 212 5.89 -28.55 16.55
CA THR A 212 7.32 -28.46 16.87
C THR A 212 7.75 -27.03 17.18
N PRO A 213 8.87 -26.80 17.89
CA PRO A 213 9.41 -25.45 18.07
C PRO A 213 9.60 -24.67 16.76
N ARG A 214 10.03 -25.35 15.69
CA ARG A 214 10.13 -24.75 14.35
C ARG A 214 8.75 -24.39 13.77
N GLY A 215 7.73 -25.19 14.02
CA GLY A 215 6.36 -24.91 13.61
C GLY A 215 5.78 -23.72 14.35
N ALA A 216 6.06 -23.60 15.65
CA ALA A 216 5.64 -22.45 16.45
C ALA A 216 6.32 -21.15 16.00
N ALA A 217 7.64 -21.20 15.76
CA ALA A 217 8.37 -20.06 15.21
C ALA A 217 7.82 -19.60 13.83
N ALA A 218 7.49 -20.56 12.95
CA ALA A 218 6.89 -20.24 11.65
C ALA A 218 5.49 -19.60 11.80
N ALA A 219 4.67 -20.07 12.75
CA ALA A 219 3.37 -19.48 13.02
C ALA A 219 3.49 -18.05 13.59
N TYR A 220 4.47 -17.80 14.45
CA TYR A 220 4.75 -16.46 14.95
C TYR A 220 5.20 -15.50 13.83
N ALA A 221 6.11 -15.94 12.96
CA ALA A 221 6.55 -15.16 11.81
C ALA A 221 5.38 -14.85 10.85
N LEU A 222 4.48 -15.82 10.62
CA LEU A 222 3.30 -15.62 9.79
C LEU A 222 2.39 -14.52 10.32
N ASN A 223 2.20 -14.40 11.63
CA ASN A 223 1.40 -13.34 12.21
C ASN A 223 1.93 -11.94 11.84
N ARG A 224 3.25 -11.77 11.82
CA ARG A 224 3.89 -10.51 11.39
C ARG A 224 3.70 -10.26 9.90
N GLU A 225 3.82 -11.31 9.08
CA GLU A 225 3.60 -11.21 7.62
C GLU A 225 2.16 -10.82 7.29
N LEU A 226 1.17 -11.41 7.96
CA LEU A 226 -0.24 -11.09 7.75
C LEU A 226 -0.54 -9.63 8.04
N ALA A 227 0.10 -9.03 9.04
CA ALA A 227 -0.07 -7.63 9.38
C ALA A 227 0.36 -6.66 8.26
N CYS A 228 1.17 -7.10 7.28
CA CYS A 228 1.51 -6.29 6.11
C CYS A 228 0.32 -6.04 5.18
N PHE A 229 -0.71 -6.86 5.24
CA PHE A 229 -1.91 -6.80 4.40
C PHE A 229 -3.15 -6.31 5.15
N ASN A 230 -3.00 -5.87 6.38
CA ASN A 230 -4.08 -5.35 7.23
C ASN A 230 -5.34 -6.25 7.22
N PRO A 231 -5.24 -7.56 7.50
CA PRO A 231 -6.37 -8.48 7.50
C PRO A 231 -7.28 -8.28 8.72
#